data_74f6aefa4166068e44d6c041e645cd72
#
_entry.id   74f6aefa4166068e44d6c041e645cd72
#
_cell.length_a   1.000
_cell.length_b   1.000
_cell.length_c   1.000
_cell.angle_alpha   90.00
_cell.angle_beta   90.00
_cell.angle_gamma   90.00
#
_symmetry.space_group_name_H-M   'P 1'
#
loop_
_entity.id
_entity.type
_entity.pdbx_description
1 polymer ?
#
loop_
_entity_poly.entity_id
_entity_poly.type
_entity_poly.pdbx_seq_one_letter_code
_entity_poly.pdbx_strand_id
1 'polypeptide(L)'
;MSEKKIDRKIAVIFVTDVVGFSKLMEKNEDETLQSFRACKELLDNLFQEHGGRIFNTAGDSVLAEFQSAVSAVICASEFQKLVKERNSNISEVSQMHFRIGLNMGDVIVEGDNLYGDGVNVAARLEALSQPDGVCLSKSIHDFVAQKTDLIFNDIGDQKVKNTELHAFDLSVKGLEKRQSGNFSSQEKEIESKPPSIAVLPFLNLSNDDEQEYFADGITEDIISNLSLWKTFPVISRNSSFSFKGAKERSAEIAKQLGADYLVEGSVRKGGNKVRITAQLTFALEEKQIWSKRWDRSLEDIFEVQDEVSQDVAALISPALKDQERVKLSAKPKKNFGAWDEYLQGLSIYNGQAFTEHSGTVIEHCKRAIELDANFCDAYVLYCTALQPSIYNHEKQNERAENERLFHKLAQKAVDLDPENPDALSTLSLSYSIKKDYEKRLELAEKALEINPNHPRTNFQYGQALSNFGRFEETLQHVNKAIELDPISKRNYEGFLVLLYIALKDWDNALNWCDVLNERDPHSRFLGWRAAILAMKGNTDEAKEYLLKYQNERPEVKTTSDYEKVAPTIIKDILLEGLKKAGLPS
;
A
#
# COMPACT_ATOMS: atom_id res chain seq x y z
N MET A 1 -27.49 -28.17 -2.81
CA MET A 1 -26.17 -27.62 -2.43
C MET A 1 -25.93 -28.06 -1.00
N SER A 2 -25.00 -28.96 -0.74
CA SER A 2 -24.66 -29.33 0.64
C SER A 2 -23.86 -28.18 1.22
N GLU A 3 -24.32 -27.61 2.33
CA GLU A 3 -23.54 -26.70 3.16
C GLU A 3 -22.19 -27.37 3.45
N LYS A 4 -21.08 -26.74 2.99
CA LYS A 4 -19.74 -27.15 3.40
C LYS A 4 -19.64 -26.95 4.90
N LYS A 5 -19.64 -28.01 5.66
CA LYS A 5 -19.46 -28.00 7.11
C LYS A 5 -18.11 -27.37 7.41
N ILE A 6 -18.10 -26.22 8.08
CA ILE A 6 -16.88 -25.56 8.56
C ILE A 6 -16.21 -26.49 9.55
N ASP A 7 -15.00 -26.94 9.25
CA ASP A 7 -14.23 -27.80 10.16
C ASP A 7 -13.55 -26.92 11.22
N ARG A 8 -13.77 -27.23 12.50
CA ARG A 8 -13.25 -26.49 13.65
C ARG A 8 -12.54 -27.42 14.60
N LYS A 9 -11.48 -26.92 15.20
CA LYS A 9 -10.76 -27.65 16.27
C LYS A 9 -10.22 -26.69 17.32
N ILE A 10 -9.92 -27.18 18.49
CA ILE A 10 -9.09 -26.47 19.47
C ILE A 10 -7.64 -26.74 19.09
N ALA A 11 -6.84 -25.67 18.95
CA ALA A 11 -5.41 -25.75 18.67
C ALA A 11 -4.60 -24.81 19.56
N VAL A 12 -3.36 -25.17 19.80
CA VAL A 12 -2.37 -24.32 20.44
C VAL A 12 -1.64 -23.58 19.31
N ILE A 13 -1.74 -22.29 19.30
CA ILE A 13 -1.17 -21.40 18.28
C ILE A 13 0.07 -20.72 18.85
N PHE A 14 1.14 -20.83 18.08
CA PHE A 14 2.43 -20.18 18.30
C PHE A 14 2.63 -19.14 17.21
N VAL A 15 2.86 -17.87 17.60
CA VAL A 15 3.19 -16.78 16.69
C VAL A 15 4.51 -16.17 17.13
N THR A 16 5.42 -15.94 16.21
CA THR A 16 6.67 -15.23 16.50
C THR A 16 7.00 -14.24 15.38
N ASP A 17 7.66 -13.15 15.76
CA ASP A 17 8.04 -12.03 14.89
C ASP A 17 9.39 -11.47 15.31
N VAL A 18 10.12 -10.85 14.36
CA VAL A 18 11.44 -10.22 14.64
C VAL A 18 11.26 -8.76 15.01
N VAL A 19 11.84 -8.36 16.14
CA VAL A 19 11.79 -6.97 16.61
C VAL A 19 12.54 -6.04 15.66
N GLY A 20 11.81 -5.12 15.02
CA GLY A 20 12.40 -4.09 14.16
C GLY A 20 13.02 -4.61 12.87
N PHE A 21 12.53 -5.73 12.31
CA PHE A 21 13.06 -6.37 11.11
C PHE A 21 13.22 -5.40 9.93
N SER A 22 12.23 -4.58 9.63
CA SER A 22 12.31 -3.58 8.55
C SER A 22 13.49 -2.60 8.72
N LYS A 23 13.77 -2.14 9.95
CA LYS A 23 14.89 -1.25 10.22
C LYS A 23 16.25 -1.95 10.10
N LEU A 24 16.30 -3.24 10.43
CA LEU A 24 17.51 -4.04 10.24
C LEU A 24 17.75 -4.25 8.73
N MET A 25 16.72 -4.52 7.96
CA MET A 25 16.76 -4.63 6.51
C MET A 25 17.24 -3.34 5.83
N GLU A 26 16.75 -2.18 6.28
CA GLU A 26 17.18 -0.87 5.78
C GLU A 26 18.69 -0.60 6.04
N LYS A 27 19.23 -1.11 7.14
CA LYS A 27 20.64 -0.90 7.51
C LYS A 27 21.61 -1.82 6.77
N ASN A 28 21.31 -3.10 6.70
CA ASN A 28 22.12 -4.11 6.03
C ASN A 28 21.27 -5.35 5.71
N GLU A 29 20.76 -5.39 4.49
CA GLU A 29 19.83 -6.42 4.03
C GLU A 29 20.43 -7.82 4.01
N ASP A 30 21.63 -7.98 3.40
CA ASP A 30 22.26 -9.30 3.24
C ASP A 30 22.56 -9.93 4.59
N GLU A 31 23.09 -9.16 5.52
CA GLU A 31 23.43 -9.62 6.87
C GLU A 31 22.17 -9.93 7.69
N THR A 32 21.12 -9.10 7.54
CA THR A 32 19.81 -9.31 8.18
C THR A 32 19.16 -10.60 7.69
N LEU A 33 19.13 -10.82 6.38
CA LEU A 33 18.58 -12.04 5.77
C LEU A 33 19.37 -13.29 6.18
N GLN A 34 20.70 -13.22 6.21
CA GLN A 34 21.53 -14.33 6.66
C GLN A 34 21.26 -14.66 8.12
N SER A 35 21.15 -13.64 8.97
CA SER A 35 20.84 -13.80 10.40
C SER A 35 19.43 -14.35 10.62
N PHE A 36 18.45 -13.88 9.87
CA PHE A 36 17.07 -14.37 9.93
C PHE A 36 17.00 -15.85 9.52
N ARG A 37 17.62 -16.23 8.40
CA ARG A 37 17.67 -17.64 7.94
C ARG A 37 18.29 -18.57 9.00
N ALA A 38 19.36 -18.14 9.63
CA ALA A 38 20.00 -18.91 10.70
C ALA A 38 19.06 -19.10 11.92
N CYS A 39 18.34 -18.04 12.34
CA CYS A 39 17.37 -18.15 13.43
C CYS A 39 16.15 -19.00 13.03
N LYS A 40 15.69 -18.87 11.76
CA LYS A 40 14.59 -19.68 11.24
C LYS A 40 14.94 -21.17 11.21
N GLU A 41 16.16 -21.54 10.85
CA GLU A 41 16.64 -22.92 10.90
C GLU A 41 16.59 -23.50 12.33
N LEU A 42 16.99 -22.70 13.34
CA LEU A 42 16.85 -23.10 14.75
C LEU A 42 15.37 -23.34 15.12
N LEU A 43 14.49 -22.46 14.69
CA LEU A 43 13.05 -22.56 14.95
C LEU A 43 12.42 -23.79 14.27
N ASP A 44 12.77 -24.04 13.01
CA ASP A 44 12.25 -25.17 12.24
C ASP A 44 12.68 -26.51 12.86
N ASN A 45 13.92 -26.61 13.35
CA ASN A 45 14.41 -27.79 14.07
C ASN A 45 13.63 -28.02 15.37
N LEU A 46 13.42 -26.96 16.17
CA LEU A 46 12.63 -27.06 17.40
C LEU A 46 11.17 -27.42 17.13
N PHE A 47 10.58 -26.92 16.04
CA PHE A 47 9.23 -27.34 15.67
C PHE A 47 9.15 -28.84 15.34
N GLN A 48 10.16 -29.38 14.65
CA GLN A 48 10.23 -30.83 14.40
C GLN A 48 10.37 -31.62 15.70
N GLU A 49 11.21 -31.18 16.64
CA GLU A 49 11.45 -31.86 17.93
C GLU A 49 10.21 -31.82 18.82
N HIS A 50 9.49 -30.69 18.87
CA HIS A 50 8.35 -30.49 19.77
C HIS A 50 6.98 -30.73 19.13
N GLY A 51 6.92 -31.16 17.86
CA GLY A 51 5.71 -31.47 17.13
C GLY A 51 4.91 -30.23 16.70
N GLY A 52 5.60 -29.13 16.40
CA GLY A 52 5.04 -27.93 15.80
C GLY A 52 4.86 -28.08 14.30
N ARG A 53 3.74 -27.61 13.76
CA ARG A 53 3.48 -27.54 12.33
C ARG A 53 3.29 -26.09 11.91
N ILE A 54 4.19 -25.57 11.08
CA ILE A 54 4.00 -24.26 10.46
C ILE A 54 2.80 -24.33 9.52
N PHE A 55 1.84 -23.45 9.69
CA PHE A 55 0.68 -23.34 8.82
C PHE A 55 0.63 -22.02 8.05
N ASN A 56 1.42 -21.01 8.48
CA ASN A 56 1.54 -19.75 7.75
C ASN A 56 2.86 -19.05 8.07
N THR A 57 3.36 -18.25 7.13
CA THR A 57 4.48 -17.31 7.32
C THR A 57 4.11 -15.99 6.64
N ALA A 58 4.37 -14.86 7.30
CA ALA A 58 4.08 -13.52 6.78
C ALA A 58 5.28 -12.61 7.08
N GLY A 59 6.12 -12.37 6.06
CA GLY A 59 7.38 -11.66 6.26
C GLY A 59 8.30 -12.41 7.21
N ASP A 60 8.72 -11.76 8.29
CA ASP A 60 9.51 -12.33 9.39
C ASP A 60 8.66 -13.06 10.44
N SER A 61 7.33 -12.98 10.34
CA SER A 61 6.43 -13.69 11.25
C SER A 61 6.24 -15.15 10.86
N VAL A 62 6.29 -16.04 11.84
CA VAL A 62 6.02 -17.47 11.68
C VAL A 62 4.85 -17.89 12.56
N LEU A 63 3.86 -18.55 11.96
CA LEU A 63 2.67 -19.07 12.64
C LEU A 63 2.68 -20.60 12.60
N ALA A 64 2.64 -21.22 13.78
CA ALA A 64 2.63 -22.67 13.90
C ALA A 64 1.54 -23.14 14.84
N GLU A 65 1.08 -24.38 14.64
CA GLU A 65 0.20 -25.08 15.57
C GLU A 65 0.95 -26.18 16.32
N PHE A 66 0.53 -26.43 17.54
CA PHE A 66 0.98 -27.54 18.35
C PHE A 66 -0.22 -28.34 18.88
N GLN A 67 -0.05 -29.62 19.02
CA GLN A 67 -1.05 -30.46 19.67
C GLN A 67 -0.98 -30.40 21.21
N SER A 68 0.16 -29.92 21.75
CA SER A 68 0.43 -29.83 23.19
C SER A 68 0.83 -28.42 23.60
N ALA A 69 0.11 -27.83 24.53
CA ALA A 69 0.47 -26.52 25.12
C ALA A 69 1.82 -26.59 25.86
N VAL A 70 2.12 -27.70 26.50
CA VAL A 70 3.40 -27.92 27.19
C VAL A 70 4.55 -27.89 26.17
N SER A 71 4.42 -28.64 25.07
CA SER A 71 5.42 -28.66 24.00
C SER A 71 5.62 -27.29 23.36
N ALA A 72 4.55 -26.53 23.12
CA ALA A 72 4.63 -25.18 22.57
C ALA A 72 5.40 -24.19 23.47
N VAL A 73 5.13 -24.23 24.79
CA VAL A 73 5.80 -23.36 25.77
C VAL A 73 7.27 -23.72 25.93
N ILE A 74 7.59 -25.03 25.97
CA ILE A 74 9.00 -25.48 26.04
C ILE A 74 9.74 -25.06 24.77
N CYS A 75 9.17 -25.31 23.60
CA CYS A 75 9.74 -24.87 22.32
C CYS A 75 10.02 -23.36 22.29
N ALA A 76 9.07 -22.54 22.73
CA ALA A 76 9.24 -21.09 22.81
C ALA A 76 10.39 -20.68 23.76
N SER A 77 10.47 -21.34 24.92
CA SER A 77 11.55 -21.10 25.91
C SER A 77 12.93 -21.47 25.36
N GLU A 78 13.04 -22.61 24.69
CA GLU A 78 14.28 -23.11 24.11
C GLU A 78 14.72 -22.25 22.92
N PHE A 79 13.78 -21.83 22.08
CA PHE A 79 14.09 -20.92 20.97
C PHE A 79 14.68 -19.60 21.46
N GLN A 80 14.05 -18.95 22.43
CA GLN A 80 14.59 -17.70 23.01
C GLN A 80 15.98 -17.90 23.64
N LYS A 81 16.23 -19.05 24.26
CA LYS A 81 17.54 -19.40 24.81
C LYS A 81 18.59 -19.54 23.70
N LEU A 82 18.29 -20.29 22.63
CA LEU A 82 19.21 -20.51 21.52
C LEU A 82 19.52 -19.21 20.76
N VAL A 83 18.52 -18.38 20.52
CA VAL A 83 18.69 -17.07 19.90
C VAL A 83 19.60 -16.19 20.77
N LYS A 84 19.40 -16.16 22.08
CA LYS A 84 20.24 -15.43 23.01
C LYS A 84 21.69 -15.93 23.02
N GLU A 85 21.91 -17.25 23.02
CA GLU A 85 23.23 -17.85 22.92
C GLU A 85 23.90 -17.49 21.58
N ARG A 86 23.17 -17.52 20.48
CA ARG A 86 23.66 -17.06 19.19
C ARG A 86 24.04 -15.57 19.22
N ASN A 87 23.17 -14.72 19.72
CA ASN A 87 23.38 -13.27 19.79
C ASN A 87 24.61 -12.90 20.63
N SER A 88 24.93 -13.66 21.68
CA SER A 88 26.13 -13.43 22.49
C SER A 88 27.46 -13.69 21.75
N ASN A 89 27.43 -14.40 20.63
CA ASN A 89 28.60 -14.79 19.84
C ASN A 89 28.78 -14.02 18.54
N ILE A 90 27.91 -13.03 18.26
CA ILE A 90 27.92 -12.27 17.01
C ILE A 90 27.89 -10.76 17.28
N SER A 91 28.19 -9.95 16.25
CA SER A 91 28.14 -8.49 16.35
C SER A 91 26.71 -7.98 16.64
N GLU A 92 26.61 -6.86 17.34
CA GLU A 92 25.33 -6.24 17.71
C GLU A 92 24.44 -5.95 16.48
N VAL A 93 25.06 -5.64 15.35
CA VAL A 93 24.36 -5.35 14.09
C VAL A 93 23.69 -6.61 13.50
N SER A 94 24.23 -7.80 13.76
CA SER A 94 23.71 -9.08 13.27
C SER A 94 22.81 -9.80 14.27
N GLN A 95 22.58 -9.21 15.45
CA GLN A 95 21.69 -9.80 16.47
C GLN A 95 20.24 -9.71 16.05
N MET A 96 19.48 -10.77 16.35
CA MET A 96 18.04 -10.86 16.12
C MET A 96 17.32 -11.02 17.45
N HIS A 97 16.27 -10.25 17.65
CA HIS A 97 15.42 -10.33 18.83
C HIS A 97 14.02 -10.73 18.40
N PHE A 98 13.43 -11.71 19.07
CA PHE A 98 12.12 -12.23 18.72
C PHE A 98 11.11 -11.97 19.83
N ARG A 99 9.86 -11.76 19.44
CA ARG A 99 8.68 -11.80 20.31
C ARG A 99 7.91 -13.07 20.02
N ILE A 100 7.33 -13.67 21.05
CA ILE A 100 6.52 -14.88 20.88
C ILE A 100 5.20 -14.71 21.63
N GLY A 101 4.09 -15.04 20.96
CA GLY A 101 2.75 -15.12 21.51
C GLY A 101 2.17 -16.53 21.43
N LEU A 102 1.63 -17.02 22.54
CA LEU A 102 1.03 -18.35 22.62
C LEU A 102 -0.42 -18.29 23.08
N ASN A 103 -1.32 -18.92 22.33
CA ASN A 103 -2.72 -19.04 22.71
C ASN A 103 -3.27 -20.44 22.44
N MET A 104 -4.25 -20.86 23.25
CA MET A 104 -5.04 -22.07 23.00
C MET A 104 -6.50 -21.65 22.81
N GLY A 105 -7.07 -21.94 21.65
CA GLY A 105 -8.43 -21.56 21.33
C GLY A 105 -9.01 -22.28 20.12
N ASP A 106 -10.28 -21.96 19.84
CA ASP A 106 -11.00 -22.49 18.69
C ASP A 106 -10.47 -21.88 17.38
N VAL A 107 -10.21 -22.73 16.40
CA VAL A 107 -9.72 -22.36 15.09
C VAL A 107 -10.51 -23.07 13.99
N ILE A 108 -10.63 -22.42 12.85
CA ILE A 108 -11.20 -22.95 11.62
C ILE A 108 -10.07 -23.58 10.82
N VAL A 109 -10.28 -24.80 10.33
CA VAL A 109 -9.34 -25.53 9.47
C VAL A 109 -9.74 -25.39 8.01
N GLU A 110 -8.86 -24.85 7.18
CA GLU A 110 -9.09 -24.70 5.74
C GLU A 110 -7.82 -25.15 4.98
N GLY A 111 -7.86 -26.38 4.46
CA GLY A 111 -6.67 -27.03 3.91
C GLY A 111 -5.57 -27.17 4.95
N ASP A 112 -4.38 -26.67 4.68
CA ASP A 112 -3.25 -26.69 5.62
C ASP A 112 -3.20 -25.47 6.56
N ASN A 113 -4.09 -24.50 6.39
CA ASN A 113 -4.12 -23.26 7.17
C ASN A 113 -5.12 -23.30 8.32
N LEU A 114 -4.86 -22.45 9.34
CA LEU A 114 -5.73 -22.22 10.48
C LEU A 114 -6.13 -20.76 10.57
N TYR A 115 -7.40 -20.53 10.88
CA TYR A 115 -8.01 -19.20 10.98
C TYR A 115 -8.84 -19.04 12.25
N GLY A 116 -9.22 -17.81 12.56
CA GLY A 116 -10.20 -17.52 13.61
C GLY A 116 -9.61 -16.80 14.83
N ASP A 117 -10.45 -16.65 15.85
CA ASP A 117 -10.12 -15.85 17.03
C ASP A 117 -8.91 -16.40 17.79
N GLY A 118 -8.75 -17.73 17.81
CA GLY A 118 -7.59 -18.36 18.45
C GLY A 118 -6.24 -17.92 17.87
N VAL A 119 -6.16 -17.72 16.55
CA VAL A 119 -4.95 -17.20 15.85
C VAL A 119 -4.76 -15.72 16.15
N ASN A 120 -5.84 -14.94 16.10
CA ASN A 120 -5.79 -13.51 16.36
C ASN A 120 -5.33 -13.18 17.78
N VAL A 121 -5.77 -13.94 18.76
CA VAL A 121 -5.34 -13.78 20.15
C VAL A 121 -3.84 -14.09 20.29
N ALA A 122 -3.33 -15.15 19.64
CA ALA A 122 -1.90 -15.47 19.66
C ALA A 122 -1.05 -14.33 19.06
N ALA A 123 -1.47 -13.75 17.94
CA ALA A 123 -0.79 -12.62 17.33
C ALA A 123 -0.82 -11.35 18.22
N ARG A 124 -1.92 -11.12 18.93
CA ARG A 124 -1.99 -10.00 19.90
C ARG A 124 -1.07 -10.22 21.10
N LEU A 125 -0.91 -11.45 21.56
CA LEU A 125 0.02 -11.81 22.65
C LEU A 125 1.48 -11.68 22.18
N GLU A 126 1.78 -12.02 20.92
CA GLU A 126 3.09 -11.76 20.33
C GLU A 126 3.40 -10.27 20.36
N ALA A 127 2.51 -9.41 19.84
CA ALA A 127 2.66 -7.95 19.87
C ALA A 127 2.80 -7.38 21.30
N LEU A 128 2.17 -7.99 22.29
CA LEU A 128 2.28 -7.64 23.70
C LEU A 128 3.59 -8.13 24.34
N SER A 129 4.26 -9.12 23.76
CA SER A 129 5.49 -9.69 24.29
C SER A 129 6.65 -8.69 24.28
N GLN A 130 7.51 -8.72 25.29
CA GLN A 130 8.78 -8.00 25.29
C GLN A 130 9.73 -8.58 24.22
N PRO A 131 10.67 -7.79 23.68
CA PRO A 131 11.80 -8.35 22.93
C PRO A 131 12.47 -9.50 23.71
N ASP A 132 12.76 -10.60 23.03
CA ASP A 132 13.28 -11.85 23.62
C ASP A 132 12.34 -12.52 24.64
N GLY A 133 11.09 -12.09 24.68
CA GLY A 133 10.07 -12.58 25.60
C GLY A 133 9.11 -13.59 24.97
N VAL A 134 8.30 -14.19 25.86
CA VAL A 134 7.18 -15.06 25.49
C VAL A 134 5.97 -14.64 26.30
N CYS A 135 4.91 -14.22 25.62
CA CYS A 135 3.63 -13.85 26.24
C CYS A 135 2.57 -14.91 25.93
N LEU A 136 1.79 -15.30 26.91
CA LEU A 136 0.82 -16.39 26.76
C LEU A 136 -0.53 -16.04 27.38
N SER A 137 -1.59 -16.62 26.80
CA SER A 137 -2.95 -16.46 27.31
C SER A 137 -3.15 -17.22 28.61
N LYS A 138 -4.16 -16.79 29.38
CA LYS A 138 -4.61 -17.52 30.58
C LYS A 138 -4.91 -18.98 30.30
N SER A 139 -5.49 -19.32 29.16
CA SER A 139 -5.79 -20.70 28.77
C SER A 139 -4.53 -21.57 28.65
N ILE A 140 -3.44 -21.03 28.11
CA ILE A 140 -2.13 -21.72 28.08
C ILE A 140 -1.56 -21.84 29.50
N HIS A 141 -1.51 -20.72 30.25
CA HIS A 141 -0.98 -20.68 31.60
C HIS A 141 -1.63 -21.74 32.50
N ASP A 142 -2.96 -21.76 32.60
CA ASP A 142 -3.71 -22.67 33.44
C ASP A 142 -3.45 -24.15 33.08
N PHE A 143 -3.12 -24.44 31.83
CA PHE A 143 -2.83 -25.77 31.34
C PHE A 143 -1.39 -26.24 31.60
N VAL A 144 -0.42 -25.33 31.65
CA VAL A 144 1.02 -25.67 31.71
C VAL A 144 1.66 -25.42 33.07
N ALA A 145 1.12 -24.53 33.89
CA ALA A 145 1.74 -24.07 35.14
C ALA A 145 2.02 -25.20 36.15
N GLN A 146 1.21 -26.26 36.18
CA GLN A 146 1.42 -27.40 37.08
C GLN A 146 2.19 -28.56 36.41
N LYS A 147 2.55 -28.43 35.14
CA LYS A 147 3.17 -29.52 34.34
C LYS A 147 4.59 -29.21 33.93
N THR A 148 5.08 -28.02 34.25
CA THR A 148 6.45 -27.58 33.94
C THR A 148 7.04 -26.84 35.13
N ASP A 149 8.38 -26.83 35.22
CA ASP A 149 9.12 -26.04 36.21
C ASP A 149 9.35 -24.61 35.77
N LEU A 150 8.66 -24.16 34.71
CA LEU A 150 8.77 -22.81 34.16
C LEU A 150 8.05 -21.83 35.09
N ILE A 151 8.63 -20.63 35.21
CA ILE A 151 8.08 -19.57 36.05
C ILE A 151 7.34 -18.58 35.18
N PHE A 152 6.11 -18.29 35.56
CA PHE A 152 5.24 -17.33 34.87
C PHE A 152 5.03 -16.07 35.71
N ASN A 153 4.94 -14.94 35.06
CA ASN A 153 4.65 -13.65 35.67
C ASN A 153 3.28 -13.18 35.18
N ASP A 154 2.34 -13.07 36.09
CA ASP A 154 1.00 -12.54 35.77
C ASP A 154 1.08 -11.04 35.47
N ILE A 155 0.72 -10.64 34.25
CA ILE A 155 0.69 -9.24 33.84
C ILE A 155 -0.72 -8.65 33.83
N GLY A 156 -1.71 -9.45 34.26
CA GLY A 156 -3.11 -9.02 34.43
C GLY A 156 -3.89 -8.90 33.12
N ASP A 157 -5.03 -8.20 33.22
CA ASP A 157 -5.89 -7.94 32.07
C ASP A 157 -5.27 -6.84 31.20
N GLN A 158 -5.02 -7.18 29.95
CA GLN A 158 -4.40 -6.31 28.94
C GLN A 158 -5.44 -5.96 27.88
N LYS A 159 -5.57 -4.67 27.58
CA LYS A 159 -6.44 -4.18 26.52
C LYS A 159 -5.64 -4.04 25.24
N VAL A 160 -5.82 -4.97 24.29
CA VAL A 160 -5.14 -4.93 23.00
C VAL A 160 -6.17 -4.77 21.89
N LYS A 161 -6.16 -3.60 21.23
CA LYS A 161 -7.19 -3.18 20.26
C LYS A 161 -8.58 -3.23 20.93
N ASN A 162 -9.51 -3.98 20.38
CA ASN A 162 -10.90 -4.11 20.89
C ASN A 162 -11.11 -5.37 21.75
N THR A 163 -10.06 -5.97 22.29
CA THR A 163 -10.15 -7.22 23.08
C THR A 163 -9.42 -7.05 24.41
N GLU A 164 -10.04 -7.50 25.48
CA GLU A 164 -9.44 -7.60 26.80
C GLU A 164 -8.96 -9.03 27.02
N LEU A 165 -7.68 -9.21 27.32
CA LEU A 165 -7.03 -10.51 27.47
C LEU A 165 -6.31 -10.55 28.81
N HIS A 166 -6.51 -11.60 29.60
CA HIS A 166 -5.65 -11.90 30.73
C HIS A 166 -4.41 -12.64 30.26
N ALA A 167 -3.22 -12.06 30.50
CA ALA A 167 -1.96 -12.52 29.93
C ALA A 167 -0.88 -12.76 30.98
N PHE A 168 0.08 -13.61 30.62
CA PHE A 168 1.22 -14.00 31.44
C PHE A 168 2.49 -13.91 30.60
N ASP A 169 3.60 -13.42 31.22
CA ASP A 169 4.92 -13.53 30.63
C ASP A 169 5.63 -14.79 31.14
N LEU A 170 6.30 -15.51 30.26
CA LEU A 170 7.27 -16.53 30.66
C LEU A 170 8.53 -15.85 31.20
N SER A 171 8.98 -16.23 32.41
CA SER A 171 10.22 -15.70 32.96
C SER A 171 11.44 -16.23 32.20
N VAL A 172 12.05 -15.39 31.38
CA VAL A 172 13.30 -15.69 30.67
C VAL A 172 14.47 -15.04 31.43
N LYS A 173 15.55 -15.79 31.63
CA LYS A 173 16.72 -15.31 32.37
C LYS A 173 17.31 -14.07 31.71
N GLY A 174 17.30 -12.93 32.44
CA GLY A 174 17.84 -11.65 31.99
C GLY A 174 16.81 -10.69 31.38
N LEU A 175 15.51 -11.02 31.41
CA LEU A 175 14.42 -10.06 31.18
C LEU A 175 13.90 -9.53 32.52
N GLU A 176 13.64 -8.23 32.60
CA GLU A 176 13.01 -7.62 33.75
C GLU A 176 11.54 -8.02 33.85
N LYS A 177 11.10 -8.29 35.08
CA LYS A 177 9.68 -8.60 35.33
C LYS A 177 8.83 -7.35 35.14
N ARG A 178 7.81 -7.42 34.30
CA ARG A 178 6.81 -6.35 34.22
C ARG A 178 5.96 -6.34 35.49
N GLN A 179 5.64 -5.14 35.99
CA GLN A 179 4.69 -5.00 37.10
C GLN A 179 3.26 -4.99 36.54
N SER A 180 2.33 -5.60 37.28
CA SER A 180 0.89 -5.54 36.95
C SER A 180 0.40 -4.09 36.99
N GLY A 181 0.07 -3.51 35.87
CA GLY A 181 -0.45 -2.15 35.76
C GLY A 181 -0.88 -1.86 34.33
N ASN A 182 -1.87 -0.98 34.18
CA ASN A 182 -2.29 -0.50 32.86
C ASN A 182 -1.11 0.16 32.15
N PHE A 183 -0.49 -0.58 31.26
CA PHE A 183 0.43 0.04 30.31
C PHE A 183 -0.37 0.84 29.29
N SER A 184 -0.47 2.16 29.49
CA SER A 184 -0.76 3.05 28.39
C SER A 184 0.41 2.93 27.43
N SER A 185 0.14 2.45 26.24
CA SER A 185 1.05 2.35 25.10
C SER A 185 1.67 3.72 24.79
N GLN A 186 2.80 4.04 25.42
CA GLN A 186 3.69 5.15 25.05
C GLN A 186 4.96 4.68 24.33
N GLU A 187 5.08 3.42 23.98
CA GLU A 187 5.99 3.03 22.91
C GLU A 187 5.20 3.13 21.61
N LYS A 188 5.71 3.94 20.70
CA LYS A 188 5.18 4.07 19.34
C LYS A 188 4.86 2.66 18.85
N GLU A 189 3.59 2.41 18.57
CA GLU A 189 3.15 1.23 17.84
C GLU A 189 4.11 1.01 16.66
N ILE A 190 4.98 0.03 16.79
CA ILE A 190 5.51 -0.61 15.61
C ILE A 190 4.36 -1.51 15.18
N GLU A 191 3.39 -0.93 14.49
CA GLU A 191 2.45 -1.71 13.71
C GLU A 191 3.31 -2.59 12.82
N SER A 192 3.22 -3.88 13.00
CA SER A 192 3.68 -4.81 11.98
C SER A 192 2.90 -4.41 10.74
N LYS A 193 3.59 -3.75 9.81
CA LYS A 193 3.00 -3.27 8.57
C LYS A 193 2.32 -4.46 7.91
N PRO A 194 1.04 -4.39 7.56
CA PRO A 194 0.41 -5.50 6.88
C PRO A 194 1.21 -5.82 5.62
N PRO A 195 1.39 -7.10 5.27
CA PRO A 195 2.21 -7.50 4.14
C PRO A 195 1.71 -6.87 2.85
N SER A 196 2.63 -6.29 2.08
CA SER A 196 2.34 -5.59 0.83
C SER A 196 2.39 -6.52 -0.37
N ILE A 197 1.54 -6.24 -1.36
CA ILE A 197 1.42 -7.05 -2.58
C ILE A 197 1.72 -6.20 -3.80
N ALA A 198 2.46 -6.74 -4.75
CA ALA A 198 2.51 -6.22 -6.11
C ALA A 198 2.00 -7.28 -7.11
N VAL A 199 1.22 -6.83 -8.09
CA VAL A 199 0.80 -7.66 -9.22
C VAL A 199 1.61 -7.22 -10.42
N LEU A 200 2.50 -8.07 -10.91
CA LEU A 200 3.32 -7.79 -12.10
C LEU A 200 2.48 -7.95 -13.37
N PRO A 201 2.81 -7.22 -14.44
CA PRO A 201 2.13 -7.36 -15.72
C PRO A 201 2.11 -8.81 -16.19
N PHE A 202 0.92 -9.34 -16.45
CA PHE A 202 0.77 -10.71 -16.96
C PHE A 202 1.31 -10.81 -18.37
N LEU A 203 2.04 -11.88 -18.64
CA LEU A 203 2.65 -12.11 -19.94
C LEU A 203 1.56 -12.47 -20.97
N ASN A 204 1.55 -11.78 -22.09
CA ASN A 204 0.76 -12.18 -23.24
C ASN A 204 1.42 -13.39 -23.93
N LEU A 205 0.81 -14.56 -23.84
CA LEU A 205 1.22 -15.79 -24.51
C LEU A 205 0.33 -16.11 -25.72
N SER A 206 -0.46 -15.16 -26.19
CA SER A 206 -1.21 -15.26 -27.45
C SER A 206 -0.24 -15.16 -28.64
N ASN A 207 -0.65 -15.67 -29.81
CA ASN A 207 0.16 -15.51 -31.03
C ASN A 207 -0.12 -14.16 -31.73
N ASP A 208 -0.51 -13.15 -30.98
CA ASP A 208 -0.96 -11.85 -31.46
C ASP A 208 -0.51 -10.78 -30.47
N ASP A 209 0.49 -10.01 -30.87
CA ASP A 209 1.05 -8.93 -30.07
C ASP A 209 0.04 -7.78 -29.87
N GLU A 210 -0.94 -7.64 -30.78
CA GLU A 210 -2.02 -6.66 -30.62
C GLU A 210 -2.95 -6.96 -29.43
N GLN A 211 -2.85 -8.15 -28.81
CA GLN A 211 -3.60 -8.52 -27.59
C GLN A 211 -2.86 -8.16 -26.28
N GLU A 212 -1.76 -7.42 -26.36
CA GLU A 212 -0.98 -7.02 -25.17
C GLU A 212 -1.85 -6.19 -24.19
N TYR A 213 -2.67 -5.25 -24.72
CA TYR A 213 -3.59 -4.46 -23.91
C TYR A 213 -4.59 -5.31 -23.12
N PHE A 214 -4.93 -6.49 -23.62
CA PHE A 214 -5.86 -7.40 -22.96
C PHE A 214 -5.22 -8.03 -21.71
N ALA A 215 -3.95 -8.46 -21.79
CA ALA A 215 -3.20 -8.98 -20.63
C ALA A 215 -2.96 -7.87 -19.60
N ASP A 216 -2.66 -6.67 -20.05
CA ASP A 216 -2.51 -5.48 -19.22
C ASP A 216 -3.80 -5.15 -18.46
N GLY A 217 -4.94 -5.19 -19.14
CA GLY A 217 -6.23 -4.92 -18.55
C GLY A 217 -6.63 -5.93 -17.48
N ILE A 218 -6.38 -7.23 -17.72
CA ILE A 218 -6.60 -8.28 -16.70
C ILE A 218 -5.75 -8.01 -15.47
N THR A 219 -4.48 -7.64 -15.66
CA THR A 219 -3.59 -7.30 -14.55
C THR A 219 -4.11 -6.11 -13.75
N GLU A 220 -4.57 -5.05 -14.43
CA GLU A 220 -5.11 -3.84 -13.82
C GLU A 220 -6.39 -4.10 -13.03
N ASP A 221 -7.31 -4.90 -13.58
CA ASP A 221 -8.53 -5.30 -12.87
C ASP A 221 -8.21 -6.11 -11.59
N ILE A 222 -7.19 -7.00 -11.64
CA ILE A 222 -6.73 -7.74 -10.45
C ILE A 222 -6.14 -6.77 -9.41
N ILE A 223 -5.31 -5.81 -9.81
CA ILE A 223 -4.77 -4.78 -8.91
C ILE A 223 -5.92 -3.99 -8.27
N SER A 224 -6.88 -3.54 -9.07
CA SER A 224 -8.03 -2.76 -8.61
C SER A 224 -8.89 -3.56 -7.62
N ASN A 225 -9.18 -4.81 -7.93
CA ASN A 225 -9.95 -5.69 -7.05
C ASN A 225 -9.20 -5.97 -5.73
N LEU A 226 -7.89 -6.24 -5.78
CA LEU A 226 -7.08 -6.44 -4.59
C LEU A 226 -6.98 -5.17 -3.73
N SER A 227 -6.92 -4.00 -4.34
CA SER A 227 -6.81 -2.73 -3.61
C SER A 227 -8.04 -2.38 -2.77
N LEU A 228 -9.21 -2.97 -3.08
CA LEU A 228 -10.43 -2.81 -2.28
C LEU A 228 -10.37 -3.54 -0.93
N TRP A 229 -9.43 -4.49 -0.77
CA TRP A 229 -9.20 -5.16 0.51
C TRP A 229 -8.44 -4.22 1.44
N LYS A 230 -9.07 -3.84 2.57
CA LYS A 230 -8.51 -2.86 3.52
C LYS A 230 -7.36 -3.42 4.38
N THR A 231 -7.14 -4.72 4.32
CA THR A 231 -6.26 -5.46 5.25
C THR A 231 -4.79 -5.45 4.86
N PHE A 232 -4.46 -5.14 3.61
CA PHE A 232 -3.09 -5.08 3.11
C PHE A 232 -2.91 -4.02 2.03
N PRO A 233 -1.74 -3.37 1.95
CA PRO A 233 -1.41 -2.44 0.87
C PRO A 233 -1.16 -3.18 -0.44
N VAL A 234 -1.64 -2.61 -1.55
CA VAL A 234 -1.40 -3.09 -2.91
C VAL A 234 -0.60 -2.04 -3.66
N ILE A 235 0.53 -2.43 -4.22
CA ILE A 235 1.39 -1.55 -5.02
C ILE A 235 0.66 -1.15 -6.29
N SER A 236 0.80 0.12 -6.64
CA SER A 236 0.11 0.72 -7.78
C SER A 236 0.43 0.01 -9.10
N ARG A 237 -0.53 0.11 -10.03
CA ARG A 237 -0.32 -0.31 -11.40
C ARG A 237 0.93 0.35 -12.01
N ASN A 238 1.08 1.66 -11.85
CA ASN A 238 2.16 2.39 -12.49
C ASN A 238 3.54 1.90 -12.04
N SER A 239 3.73 1.64 -10.76
CA SER A 239 4.97 1.05 -10.25
C SER A 239 5.17 -0.39 -10.70
N SER A 240 4.14 -1.22 -10.67
CA SER A 240 4.21 -2.61 -11.12
C SER A 240 4.55 -2.71 -12.61
N PHE A 241 3.95 -1.87 -13.45
CA PHE A 241 4.13 -1.89 -14.90
C PHE A 241 5.48 -1.31 -15.37
N SER A 242 6.23 -0.62 -14.53
CA SER A 242 7.61 -0.23 -14.85
C SER A 242 8.53 -1.45 -14.98
N PHE A 243 8.11 -2.60 -14.50
CA PHE A 243 8.82 -3.88 -14.65
C PHE A 243 8.29 -4.75 -15.80
N LYS A 244 7.46 -4.19 -16.69
CA LYS A 244 6.97 -4.91 -17.86
C LYS A 244 8.12 -5.33 -18.77
N GLY A 245 8.25 -6.67 -19.00
CA GLY A 245 9.36 -7.23 -19.77
C GLY A 245 10.72 -7.21 -19.06
N ALA A 246 10.75 -6.90 -17.77
CA ALA A 246 11.93 -6.94 -16.94
C ALA A 246 12.55 -8.35 -16.90
N LYS A 247 13.87 -8.41 -16.78
CA LYS A 247 14.64 -9.66 -16.70
C LYS A 247 15.21 -9.88 -15.29
N GLU A 248 14.95 -8.95 -14.41
CA GLU A 248 15.35 -8.99 -13.01
C GLU A 248 14.66 -10.16 -12.30
N ARG A 249 15.27 -10.64 -11.23
CA ARG A 249 14.69 -11.68 -10.37
C ARG A 249 13.50 -11.12 -9.60
N SER A 250 12.52 -11.98 -9.30
CA SER A 250 11.31 -11.59 -8.54
C SER A 250 11.65 -10.93 -7.22
N ALA A 251 12.69 -11.39 -6.50
CA ALA A 251 13.15 -10.76 -5.26
C ALA A 251 13.66 -9.32 -5.45
N GLU A 252 14.39 -9.04 -6.53
CA GLU A 252 14.90 -7.70 -6.84
C GLU A 252 13.78 -6.73 -7.22
N ILE A 253 12.81 -7.22 -7.99
CA ILE A 253 11.60 -6.46 -8.35
C ILE A 253 10.80 -6.14 -7.08
N ALA A 254 10.54 -7.14 -6.24
CA ALA A 254 9.80 -6.98 -5.00
C ALA A 254 10.46 -5.96 -4.07
N LYS A 255 11.79 -6.00 -3.94
CA LYS A 255 12.57 -5.03 -3.18
C LYS A 255 12.37 -3.60 -3.69
N GLN A 256 12.47 -3.38 -4.99
CA GLN A 256 12.29 -2.06 -5.58
C GLN A 256 10.85 -1.55 -5.41
N LEU A 257 9.86 -2.46 -5.40
CA LEU A 257 8.45 -2.15 -5.17
C LEU A 257 8.09 -2.02 -3.69
N GLY A 258 8.94 -2.48 -2.78
CA GLY A 258 8.61 -2.59 -1.35
C GLY A 258 7.50 -3.59 -1.10
N ALA A 259 7.42 -4.66 -1.90
CA ALA A 259 6.39 -5.68 -1.83
C ALA A 259 6.90 -6.96 -1.15
N ASP A 260 6.09 -7.53 -0.24
CA ASP A 260 6.38 -8.80 0.41
C ASP A 260 5.96 -9.99 -0.45
N TYR A 261 4.91 -9.79 -1.26
CA TYR A 261 4.35 -10.80 -2.16
C TYR A 261 4.27 -10.28 -3.60
N LEU A 262 4.57 -11.16 -4.55
CA LEU A 262 4.35 -10.90 -5.98
C LEU A 262 3.28 -11.84 -6.53
N VAL A 263 2.31 -11.27 -7.25
CA VAL A 263 1.40 -11.99 -8.13
C VAL A 263 1.93 -11.88 -9.55
N GLU A 264 2.21 -13.01 -10.16
CA GLU A 264 2.72 -13.12 -11.54
C GLU A 264 1.79 -14.01 -12.34
N GLY A 265 1.74 -13.81 -13.65
CA GLY A 265 0.86 -14.64 -14.46
C GLY A 265 1.06 -14.52 -15.96
N SER A 266 0.22 -15.24 -16.68
CA SER A 266 0.17 -15.19 -18.13
C SER A 266 -1.25 -15.33 -18.65
N VAL A 267 -1.50 -14.72 -19.79
CA VAL A 267 -2.78 -14.75 -20.49
C VAL A 267 -2.54 -15.29 -21.91
N ARG A 268 -3.38 -16.23 -22.33
CA ARG A 268 -3.42 -16.71 -23.71
C ARG A 268 -4.86 -16.66 -24.22
N LYS A 269 -5.13 -15.77 -25.16
CA LYS A 269 -6.41 -15.67 -25.85
C LYS A 269 -6.36 -16.42 -27.18
N GLY A 270 -7.39 -17.17 -27.51
CA GLY A 270 -7.52 -17.90 -28.76
C GLY A 270 -9.00 -18.04 -29.17
N GLY A 271 -9.46 -17.23 -30.12
CA GLY A 271 -10.88 -17.13 -30.47
C GLY A 271 -11.73 -16.70 -29.27
N ASN A 272 -12.78 -17.47 -28.95
CA ASN A 272 -13.65 -17.20 -27.77
C ASN A 272 -13.17 -17.87 -26.48
N LYS A 273 -11.90 -18.32 -26.41
CA LYS A 273 -11.34 -18.96 -25.22
C LYS A 273 -10.18 -18.16 -24.67
N VAL A 274 -10.06 -18.13 -23.36
CA VAL A 274 -8.94 -17.55 -22.64
C VAL A 274 -8.39 -18.55 -21.63
N ARG A 275 -7.07 -18.66 -21.60
CA ARG A 275 -6.33 -19.34 -20.54
C ARG A 275 -5.59 -18.31 -19.73
N ILE A 276 -5.80 -18.32 -18.41
CA ILE A 276 -5.08 -17.49 -17.45
C ILE A 276 -4.36 -18.42 -16.51
N THR A 277 -3.11 -18.09 -16.23
CA THR A 277 -2.33 -18.72 -15.16
C THR A 277 -1.90 -17.60 -14.22
N ALA A 278 -2.08 -17.78 -12.90
CA ALA A 278 -1.57 -16.88 -11.90
C ALA A 278 -0.82 -17.67 -10.82
N GLN A 279 0.19 -17.04 -10.25
CA GLN A 279 0.96 -17.58 -9.14
C GLN A 279 1.23 -16.48 -8.12
N LEU A 280 1.33 -16.88 -6.84
CA LEU A 280 1.72 -16.01 -5.74
C LEU A 280 3.07 -16.48 -5.19
N THR A 281 4.02 -15.56 -5.16
CA THR A 281 5.38 -15.81 -4.70
C THR A 281 5.65 -14.98 -3.46
N PHE A 282 6.16 -15.59 -2.40
CA PHE A 282 6.73 -14.88 -1.26
C PHE A 282 8.12 -14.40 -1.65
N ALA A 283 8.29 -13.09 -1.75
CA ALA A 283 9.43 -12.49 -2.42
C ALA A 283 10.77 -12.73 -1.70
N LEU A 284 10.75 -12.70 -0.37
CA LEU A 284 11.94 -12.87 0.47
C LEU A 284 12.63 -14.24 0.26
N GLU A 285 11.84 -15.29 0.10
CA GLU A 285 12.34 -16.66 -0.08
C GLU A 285 12.33 -17.10 -1.56
N GLU A 286 11.84 -16.28 -2.47
CA GLU A 286 11.54 -16.62 -3.87
C GLU A 286 10.70 -17.90 -3.98
N LYS A 287 9.83 -18.11 -2.99
CA LYS A 287 9.04 -19.33 -2.85
C LYS A 287 7.65 -19.13 -3.44
N GLN A 288 7.31 -19.91 -4.45
CA GLN A 288 5.95 -19.98 -4.94
C GLN A 288 5.07 -20.68 -3.88
N ILE A 289 4.10 -19.93 -3.33
CA ILE A 289 3.18 -20.41 -2.30
C ILE A 289 1.84 -20.85 -2.87
N TRP A 290 1.49 -20.39 -4.07
CA TRP A 290 0.26 -20.75 -4.75
C TRP A 290 0.41 -20.60 -6.27
N SER A 291 -0.32 -21.44 -7.01
CA SER A 291 -0.51 -21.31 -8.45
C SER A 291 -1.82 -21.96 -8.88
N LYS A 292 -2.50 -21.33 -9.82
CA LYS A 292 -3.75 -21.86 -10.40
C LYS A 292 -3.87 -21.48 -11.86
N ARG A 293 -4.59 -22.31 -12.61
CA ARG A 293 -4.88 -22.12 -14.03
C ARG A 293 -6.37 -22.17 -14.27
N TRP A 294 -6.84 -21.27 -15.09
CA TRP A 294 -8.22 -21.20 -15.55
C TRP A 294 -8.26 -21.34 -17.07
N ASP A 295 -9.19 -22.15 -17.55
CA ASP A 295 -9.55 -22.27 -18.95
C ASP A 295 -11.04 -21.91 -19.04
N ARG A 296 -11.38 -20.78 -19.65
CA ARG A 296 -12.73 -20.18 -19.66
C ARG A 296 -13.09 -19.63 -21.03
N SER A 297 -14.39 -19.29 -21.21
CA SER A 297 -14.82 -18.44 -22.32
C SER A 297 -14.47 -16.98 -22.04
N LEU A 298 -14.41 -16.15 -23.08
CA LEU A 298 -14.19 -14.71 -22.91
C LEU A 298 -15.31 -14.04 -22.11
N GLU A 299 -16.52 -14.59 -22.13
CA GLU A 299 -17.66 -14.07 -21.38
C GLU A 299 -17.50 -14.24 -19.86
N ASP A 300 -16.71 -15.24 -19.44
CA ASP A 300 -16.46 -15.56 -18.03
C ASP A 300 -15.19 -14.89 -17.48
N ILE A 301 -14.55 -13.98 -18.24
CA ILE A 301 -13.26 -13.39 -17.88
C ILE A 301 -13.31 -12.64 -16.54
N PHE A 302 -14.39 -11.94 -16.26
CA PHE A 302 -14.57 -11.19 -15.03
C PHE A 302 -14.69 -12.09 -13.79
N GLU A 303 -15.29 -13.28 -13.95
CA GLU A 303 -15.36 -14.28 -12.88
C GLU A 303 -13.95 -14.79 -12.53
N VAL A 304 -13.06 -14.93 -13.53
CA VAL A 304 -11.66 -15.33 -13.29
C VAL A 304 -10.88 -14.24 -12.56
N GLN A 305 -11.05 -12.97 -12.93
CA GLN A 305 -10.39 -11.86 -12.24
C GLN A 305 -10.80 -11.79 -10.76
N ASP A 306 -12.09 -11.99 -10.48
CA ASP A 306 -12.62 -12.05 -9.12
C ASP A 306 -12.07 -13.27 -8.35
N GLU A 307 -12.03 -14.47 -8.98
CA GLU A 307 -11.46 -15.68 -8.38
C GLU A 307 -9.97 -15.49 -8.03
N VAL A 308 -9.16 -14.93 -8.93
CA VAL A 308 -7.73 -14.65 -8.68
C VAL A 308 -7.58 -13.74 -7.47
N SER A 309 -8.33 -12.64 -7.44
CA SER A 309 -8.23 -11.64 -6.38
C SER A 309 -8.66 -12.21 -5.02
N GLN A 310 -9.73 -13.02 -5.00
CA GLN A 310 -10.22 -13.68 -3.78
C GLN A 310 -9.23 -14.73 -3.26
N ASP A 311 -8.70 -15.58 -4.16
CA ASP A 311 -7.74 -16.62 -3.78
C ASP A 311 -6.44 -16.01 -3.21
N VAL A 312 -5.92 -14.95 -3.85
CA VAL A 312 -4.72 -14.22 -3.39
C VAL A 312 -4.98 -13.55 -2.04
N ALA A 313 -6.09 -12.82 -1.90
CA ALA A 313 -6.43 -12.12 -0.67
C ALA A 313 -6.61 -13.09 0.53
N ALA A 314 -7.24 -14.25 0.29
CA ALA A 314 -7.42 -15.28 1.32
C ALA A 314 -6.10 -15.88 1.82
N LEU A 315 -5.10 -15.96 0.94
CA LEU A 315 -3.77 -16.49 1.30
C LEU A 315 -2.94 -15.49 2.13
N ILE A 316 -3.07 -14.19 1.83
CA ILE A 316 -2.25 -13.15 2.44
C ILE A 316 -2.86 -12.65 3.75
N SER A 317 -4.18 -12.56 3.83
CA SER A 317 -4.89 -12.13 5.03
C SER A 317 -5.94 -13.16 5.47
N PRO A 318 -5.53 -14.19 6.21
CA PRO A 318 -6.44 -15.24 6.69
C PRO A 318 -7.58 -14.74 7.60
N ALA A 319 -7.43 -13.55 8.19
CA ALA A 319 -8.42 -12.95 9.10
C ALA A 319 -9.58 -12.24 8.38
N LEU A 320 -9.70 -12.35 7.06
CA LEU A 320 -10.75 -11.71 6.28
C LEU A 320 -12.15 -12.22 6.66
N LYS A 321 -13.01 -11.29 7.09
CA LYS A 321 -14.40 -11.57 7.40
C LYS A 321 -15.17 -11.91 6.12
N ASP A 322 -16.02 -12.94 6.16
CA ASP A 322 -16.88 -13.37 5.04
C ASP A 322 -17.73 -12.23 4.45
N GLN A 323 -18.02 -11.18 5.24
CA GLN A 323 -18.77 -10.01 4.79
C GLN A 323 -18.04 -9.15 3.74
N GLU A 324 -16.70 -9.12 3.75
CA GLU A 324 -15.93 -8.40 2.73
C GLU A 324 -15.90 -9.18 1.41
N ARG A 325 -15.83 -10.52 1.47
CA ARG A 325 -15.92 -11.41 0.30
C ARG A 325 -17.23 -11.26 -0.45
N VAL A 326 -18.36 -11.16 0.26
CA VAL A 326 -19.71 -11.05 -0.34
C VAL A 326 -19.89 -9.71 -1.07
N LYS A 327 -19.36 -8.61 -0.55
CA LYS A 327 -19.46 -7.30 -1.18
C LYS A 327 -18.76 -7.20 -2.54
N LEU A 328 -17.60 -7.88 -2.67
CA LEU A 328 -16.80 -7.85 -3.91
C LEU A 328 -17.41 -8.72 -5.02
N SER A 329 -18.16 -9.76 -4.65
CA SER A 329 -18.83 -10.67 -5.62
C SER A 329 -20.11 -10.12 -6.24
N ALA A 330 -20.60 -8.98 -5.78
CA ALA A 330 -21.91 -8.43 -6.16
C ALA A 330 -21.87 -7.40 -7.32
N LYS A 331 -20.73 -7.21 -7.98
CA LYS A 331 -20.64 -6.26 -9.11
C LYS A 331 -21.45 -6.75 -10.32
N PRO A 332 -22.17 -5.86 -11.01
CA PRO A 332 -22.90 -6.22 -12.23
C PRO A 332 -21.95 -6.74 -13.31
N LYS A 333 -22.41 -7.73 -14.10
CA LYS A 333 -21.61 -8.27 -15.22
C LYS A 333 -21.30 -7.14 -16.21
N LYS A 334 -20.04 -6.90 -16.47
CA LYS A 334 -19.57 -5.90 -17.45
C LYS A 334 -19.86 -6.40 -18.88
N ASN A 335 -20.21 -5.47 -19.78
CA ASN A 335 -20.27 -5.78 -21.22
C ASN A 335 -18.86 -5.93 -21.76
N PHE A 336 -18.52 -7.11 -22.32
CA PHE A 336 -17.18 -7.39 -22.83
C PHE A 336 -16.72 -6.40 -23.91
N GLY A 337 -17.60 -6.03 -24.86
CA GLY A 337 -17.26 -5.05 -25.90
C GLY A 337 -16.96 -3.66 -25.34
N ALA A 338 -17.73 -3.22 -24.35
CA ALA A 338 -17.50 -1.95 -23.66
C ALA A 338 -16.17 -1.98 -22.90
N TRP A 339 -15.89 -3.08 -22.23
CA TRP A 339 -14.63 -3.28 -21.48
C TRP A 339 -13.42 -3.33 -22.44
N ASP A 340 -13.53 -4.00 -23.59
CA ASP A 340 -12.47 -4.05 -24.60
C ASP A 340 -12.12 -2.65 -25.15
N GLU A 341 -13.12 -1.85 -25.51
CA GLU A 341 -12.92 -0.44 -25.91
C GLU A 341 -12.29 0.39 -24.80
N TYR A 342 -12.74 0.21 -23.56
CA TYR A 342 -12.14 0.87 -22.40
C TYR A 342 -10.64 0.51 -22.25
N LEU A 343 -10.26 -0.76 -22.37
CA LEU A 343 -8.88 -1.20 -22.27
C LEU A 343 -7.98 -0.63 -23.36
N GLN A 344 -8.48 -0.50 -24.59
CA GLN A 344 -7.73 0.16 -25.67
C GLN A 344 -7.48 1.63 -25.34
N GLY A 345 -8.49 2.36 -24.87
CA GLY A 345 -8.33 3.73 -24.39
C GLY A 345 -7.36 3.85 -23.22
N LEU A 346 -7.45 2.94 -22.27
CA LEU A 346 -6.59 2.88 -21.09
C LEU A 346 -5.12 2.58 -21.43
N SER A 347 -4.88 1.70 -22.40
CA SER A 347 -3.53 1.41 -22.91
C SER A 347 -2.88 2.66 -23.51
N ILE A 348 -3.63 3.45 -24.27
CA ILE A 348 -3.15 4.74 -24.83
C ILE A 348 -2.90 5.73 -23.70
N TYR A 349 -3.81 5.85 -22.73
CA TYR A 349 -3.66 6.72 -21.56
C TYR A 349 -2.39 6.43 -20.77
N ASN A 350 -2.06 5.17 -20.60
CA ASN A 350 -0.87 4.73 -19.86
C ASN A 350 0.44 4.81 -20.70
N GLY A 351 0.35 5.12 -21.98
CA GLY A 351 1.49 5.32 -22.87
C GLY A 351 2.20 6.68 -22.65
N GLN A 352 3.45 6.78 -23.11
CA GLN A 352 4.29 7.97 -22.90
C GLN A 352 3.76 9.24 -23.58
N ALA A 353 2.96 9.11 -24.64
CA ALA A 353 2.42 10.22 -25.44
C ALA A 353 0.94 10.54 -25.15
N PHE A 354 0.47 10.23 -23.94
CA PHE A 354 -0.95 10.38 -23.56
C PHE A 354 -1.51 11.80 -23.88
N THR A 355 -0.78 12.87 -23.55
CA THR A 355 -1.26 14.26 -23.78
C THR A 355 -1.53 14.55 -25.24
N GLU A 356 -0.77 13.96 -26.16
CA GLU A 356 -0.94 14.10 -27.60
C GLU A 356 -2.12 13.26 -28.12
N HIS A 357 -2.42 12.14 -27.46
CA HIS A 357 -3.44 11.17 -27.86
C HIS A 357 -4.72 11.23 -27.01
N SER A 358 -4.88 12.25 -26.17
CA SER A 358 -6.06 12.39 -25.31
C SER A 358 -7.39 12.34 -26.08
N GLY A 359 -7.41 12.86 -27.30
CA GLY A 359 -8.58 12.77 -28.20
C GLY A 359 -8.95 11.32 -28.56
N THR A 360 -7.96 10.49 -28.86
CA THR A 360 -8.17 9.06 -29.17
C THR A 360 -8.72 8.30 -27.95
N VAL A 361 -8.18 8.59 -26.75
CA VAL A 361 -8.70 8.03 -25.49
C VAL A 361 -10.17 8.39 -25.30
N ILE A 362 -10.56 9.65 -25.57
CA ILE A 362 -11.95 10.13 -25.49
C ILE A 362 -12.86 9.36 -26.46
N GLU A 363 -12.39 9.08 -27.67
CA GLU A 363 -13.19 8.32 -28.65
C GLU A 363 -13.44 6.87 -28.20
N HIS A 364 -12.43 6.20 -27.62
CA HIS A 364 -12.61 4.87 -27.02
C HIS A 364 -13.58 4.90 -25.85
N CYS A 365 -13.48 5.91 -24.97
CA CYS A 365 -14.42 6.07 -23.85
C CYS A 365 -15.87 6.28 -24.35
N LYS A 366 -16.07 7.07 -25.39
CA LYS A 366 -17.40 7.27 -26.00
C LYS A 366 -17.98 5.96 -26.53
N ARG A 367 -17.19 5.18 -27.29
CA ARG A 367 -17.62 3.87 -27.79
C ARG A 367 -17.92 2.89 -26.66
N ALA A 368 -17.11 2.86 -25.63
CA ALA A 368 -17.37 2.04 -24.44
C ALA A 368 -18.74 2.41 -23.80
N ILE A 369 -19.02 3.72 -23.66
CA ILE A 369 -20.27 4.23 -23.09
C ILE A 369 -21.47 3.96 -24.03
N GLU A 370 -21.30 3.98 -25.35
CA GLU A 370 -22.33 3.61 -26.33
C GLU A 370 -22.68 2.12 -26.23
N LEU A 371 -21.69 1.25 -25.99
CA LEU A 371 -21.88 -0.19 -25.82
C LEU A 371 -22.48 -0.55 -24.44
N ASP A 372 -22.11 0.20 -23.40
CA ASP A 372 -22.64 0.05 -22.05
C ASP A 372 -22.69 1.41 -21.32
N ALA A 373 -23.86 2.03 -21.34
CA ALA A 373 -24.10 3.33 -20.70
C ALA A 373 -23.98 3.31 -19.16
N ASN A 374 -23.87 2.12 -18.55
CA ASN A 374 -23.68 1.95 -17.12
C ASN A 374 -22.23 1.63 -16.73
N PHE A 375 -21.30 1.67 -17.66
CA PHE A 375 -19.91 1.35 -17.41
C PHE A 375 -19.16 2.53 -16.74
N CYS A 376 -19.16 2.56 -15.41
CA CYS A 376 -18.60 3.63 -14.56
C CYS A 376 -17.15 4.00 -14.93
N ASP A 377 -16.26 3.00 -15.11
CA ASP A 377 -14.82 3.23 -15.33
C ASP A 377 -14.55 3.98 -16.65
N ALA A 378 -15.41 3.80 -17.67
CA ALA A 378 -15.30 4.54 -18.92
C ALA A 378 -15.56 6.05 -18.74
N TYR A 379 -16.49 6.43 -17.86
CA TYR A 379 -16.72 7.84 -17.52
C TYR A 379 -15.55 8.43 -16.73
N VAL A 380 -14.95 7.68 -15.82
CA VAL A 380 -13.77 8.08 -15.05
C VAL A 380 -12.58 8.31 -15.98
N LEU A 381 -12.30 7.39 -16.91
CA LEU A 381 -11.21 7.53 -17.89
C LEU A 381 -11.46 8.72 -18.83
N TYR A 382 -12.71 8.93 -19.25
CA TYR A 382 -13.07 10.10 -20.06
C TYR A 382 -12.77 11.40 -19.31
N CYS A 383 -13.14 11.50 -18.04
CA CYS A 383 -12.79 12.65 -17.20
C CYS A 383 -11.26 12.86 -17.15
N THR A 384 -10.50 11.78 -16.97
CA THR A 384 -9.04 11.87 -16.92
C THR A 384 -8.45 12.36 -18.24
N ALA A 385 -8.98 11.91 -19.38
CA ALA A 385 -8.57 12.36 -20.70
C ALA A 385 -8.92 13.84 -21.01
N LEU A 386 -9.87 14.43 -20.31
CA LEU A 386 -10.20 15.86 -20.41
C LEU A 386 -9.24 16.77 -19.64
N GLN A 387 -8.50 16.26 -18.64
CA GLN A 387 -7.66 17.09 -17.77
C GLN A 387 -6.63 17.94 -18.53
N PRO A 388 -5.89 17.44 -19.54
CA PRO A 388 -4.94 18.26 -20.28
C PRO A 388 -5.58 19.53 -20.89
N SER A 389 -6.81 19.43 -21.40
CA SER A 389 -7.51 20.59 -21.99
C SER A 389 -8.03 21.59 -20.95
N ILE A 390 -8.25 21.15 -19.70
CA ILE A 390 -8.68 22.00 -18.59
C ILE A 390 -7.49 22.79 -18.01
N TYR A 391 -6.32 22.13 -17.91
CA TYR A 391 -5.14 22.74 -17.29
C TYR A 391 -4.19 23.43 -18.26
N ASN A 392 -4.37 23.26 -19.59
CA ASN A 392 -3.59 23.98 -20.59
C ASN A 392 -4.09 25.41 -20.75
N HIS A 393 -3.20 26.38 -20.45
CA HIS A 393 -3.51 27.81 -20.50
C HIS A 393 -3.74 28.37 -21.93
N GLU A 394 -3.33 27.64 -22.96
CA GLU A 394 -3.45 28.09 -24.36
C GLU A 394 -4.88 27.91 -24.92
N LYS A 395 -5.71 27.04 -24.30
CA LYS A 395 -7.07 26.71 -24.78
C LYS A 395 -8.19 27.32 -23.92
N GLN A 396 -8.08 28.56 -23.51
CA GLN A 396 -9.05 29.21 -22.59
C GLN A 396 -10.52 29.15 -23.06
N ASN A 397 -10.77 29.19 -24.36
CA ASN A 397 -12.13 29.20 -24.92
C ASN A 397 -12.87 27.84 -24.73
N GLU A 398 -12.13 26.73 -24.76
CA GLU A 398 -12.66 25.38 -24.59
C GLU A 398 -12.73 24.97 -23.11
N ARG A 399 -11.99 25.64 -22.27
CA ARG A 399 -11.80 25.29 -20.86
C ARG A 399 -13.11 25.23 -20.09
N ALA A 400 -13.94 26.29 -20.17
CA ALA A 400 -15.20 26.36 -19.41
C ALA A 400 -16.21 25.27 -19.83
N GLU A 401 -16.22 24.87 -21.11
CA GLU A 401 -17.05 23.78 -21.59
C GLU A 401 -16.52 22.44 -21.10
N ASN A 402 -15.21 22.21 -21.17
CA ASN A 402 -14.57 20.98 -20.68
C ASN A 402 -14.70 20.83 -19.16
N GLU A 403 -14.63 21.91 -18.37
CA GLU A 403 -14.89 21.90 -16.92
C GLU A 403 -16.34 21.48 -16.61
N ARG A 404 -17.31 21.96 -17.36
CA ARG A 404 -18.73 21.55 -17.22
C ARG A 404 -18.94 20.10 -17.61
N LEU A 405 -18.34 19.67 -18.72
CA LEU A 405 -18.40 18.29 -19.19
C LEU A 405 -17.75 17.34 -18.18
N PHE A 406 -16.55 17.68 -17.70
CA PHE A 406 -15.85 16.93 -16.67
C PHE A 406 -16.73 16.70 -15.43
N HIS A 407 -17.32 17.76 -14.89
CA HIS A 407 -18.21 17.62 -13.73
C HIS A 407 -19.43 16.75 -14.03
N LYS A 408 -20.07 16.91 -15.20
CA LYS A 408 -21.23 16.10 -15.61
C LYS A 408 -20.89 14.61 -15.70
N LEU A 409 -19.75 14.27 -16.30
CA LEU A 409 -19.27 12.89 -16.43
C LEU A 409 -18.88 12.29 -15.08
N ALA A 410 -18.19 13.06 -14.24
CA ALA A 410 -17.81 12.62 -12.90
C ALA A 410 -19.04 12.37 -12.00
N GLN A 411 -20.06 13.25 -12.07
CA GLN A 411 -21.33 13.04 -11.37
C GLN A 411 -22.01 11.77 -11.88
N LYS A 412 -22.06 11.56 -13.20
CA LYS A 412 -22.66 10.37 -13.80
C LYS A 412 -21.95 9.09 -13.35
N ALA A 413 -20.62 9.10 -13.23
CA ALA A 413 -19.86 7.96 -12.73
C ALA A 413 -20.26 7.60 -11.28
N VAL A 414 -20.39 8.60 -10.40
CA VAL A 414 -20.83 8.39 -9.00
C VAL A 414 -22.29 7.96 -8.92
N ASP A 415 -23.18 8.46 -9.81
CA ASP A 415 -24.57 8.03 -9.87
C ASP A 415 -24.70 6.54 -10.29
N LEU A 416 -23.76 6.05 -11.11
CA LEU A 416 -23.72 4.66 -11.56
C LEU A 416 -23.14 3.71 -10.50
N ASP A 417 -22.08 4.15 -9.81
CA ASP A 417 -21.45 3.39 -8.74
C ASP A 417 -21.02 4.33 -7.59
N PRO A 418 -21.91 4.56 -6.60
CA PRO A 418 -21.62 5.46 -5.47
C PRO A 418 -20.54 4.98 -4.51
N GLU A 419 -20.11 3.71 -4.63
CA GLU A 419 -19.02 3.11 -3.83
C GLU A 419 -17.72 2.95 -4.65
N ASN A 420 -17.65 3.49 -5.86
CA ASN A 420 -16.43 3.48 -6.66
C ASN A 420 -15.47 4.60 -6.20
N PRO A 421 -14.29 4.26 -5.65
CA PRO A 421 -13.37 5.25 -5.10
C PRO A 421 -12.78 6.18 -6.16
N ASP A 422 -12.59 5.70 -7.41
CA ASP A 422 -12.09 6.52 -8.50
C ASP A 422 -13.12 7.50 -9.03
N ALA A 423 -14.39 7.10 -9.08
CA ALA A 423 -15.48 8.00 -9.42
C ALA A 423 -15.65 9.11 -8.39
N LEU A 424 -15.61 8.77 -7.08
CA LEU A 424 -15.66 9.73 -5.99
C LEU A 424 -14.44 10.69 -6.00
N SER A 425 -13.24 10.18 -6.21
CA SER A 425 -12.01 10.98 -6.33
C SER A 425 -12.08 11.92 -7.54
N THR A 426 -12.65 11.45 -8.65
CA THR A 426 -12.83 12.27 -9.87
C THR A 426 -13.86 13.36 -9.66
N LEU A 427 -14.97 13.06 -8.99
CA LEU A 427 -15.98 14.06 -8.64
C LEU A 427 -15.42 15.09 -7.62
N SER A 428 -14.66 14.65 -6.62
CA SER A 428 -13.94 15.51 -5.68
C SER A 428 -13.03 16.51 -6.43
N LEU A 429 -12.29 16.04 -7.43
CA LEU A 429 -11.44 16.92 -8.26
C LEU A 429 -12.28 17.97 -9.01
N SER A 430 -13.47 17.63 -9.48
CA SER A 430 -14.35 18.59 -10.16
C SER A 430 -14.81 19.73 -9.24
N TYR A 431 -15.01 19.45 -7.94
CA TYR A 431 -15.31 20.46 -6.94
C TYR A 431 -14.10 21.34 -6.59
N SER A 432 -12.88 20.80 -6.71
CA SER A 432 -11.66 21.64 -6.65
C SER A 432 -11.64 22.72 -7.74
N ILE A 433 -12.01 22.35 -8.97
CA ILE A 433 -12.10 23.30 -10.10
C ILE A 433 -13.15 24.38 -9.80
N LYS A 434 -14.27 24.00 -9.19
CA LYS A 434 -15.35 24.92 -8.76
C LYS A 434 -15.02 25.73 -7.51
N LYS A 435 -13.89 25.44 -6.83
CA LYS A 435 -13.47 26.03 -5.56
C LYS A 435 -14.44 25.75 -4.38
N ASP A 436 -15.24 24.70 -4.48
CA ASP A 436 -16.06 24.16 -3.39
C ASP A 436 -15.25 23.14 -2.60
N TYR A 437 -14.45 23.62 -1.66
CA TYR A 437 -13.47 22.81 -0.95
C TYR A 437 -14.10 21.91 0.11
N GLU A 438 -15.25 22.28 0.69
CA GLU A 438 -16.00 21.44 1.63
C GLU A 438 -16.52 20.19 0.93
N LYS A 439 -17.16 20.34 -0.23
CA LYS A 439 -17.66 19.19 -1.00
C LYS A 439 -16.54 18.35 -1.56
N ARG A 440 -15.41 18.98 -1.94
CA ARG A 440 -14.18 18.29 -2.31
C ARG A 440 -13.71 17.36 -1.21
N LEU A 441 -13.62 17.86 0.04
CA LEU A 441 -13.11 17.10 1.18
C LEU A 441 -14.05 15.94 1.53
N GLU A 442 -15.37 16.17 1.59
CA GLU A 442 -16.37 15.15 1.87
C GLU A 442 -16.26 13.94 0.90
N LEU A 443 -16.13 14.21 -0.40
CA LEU A 443 -16.04 13.18 -1.42
C LEU A 443 -14.69 12.43 -1.39
N ALA A 444 -13.60 13.16 -1.13
CA ALA A 444 -12.27 12.56 -1.01
C ALA A 444 -12.18 11.67 0.24
N GLU A 445 -12.77 12.08 1.37
CA GLU A 445 -12.86 11.29 2.59
C GLU A 445 -13.64 10.00 2.36
N LYS A 446 -14.80 10.09 1.72
CA LYS A 446 -15.60 8.91 1.36
C LYS A 446 -14.82 7.95 0.46
N ALA A 447 -14.07 8.46 -0.54
CA ALA A 447 -13.25 7.63 -1.41
C ALA A 447 -12.14 6.90 -0.61
N LEU A 448 -11.50 7.60 0.34
CA LEU A 448 -10.47 7.03 1.21
C LEU A 448 -11.05 5.97 2.17
N GLU A 449 -12.24 6.19 2.73
CA GLU A 449 -12.93 5.20 3.57
C GLU A 449 -13.21 3.88 2.81
N ILE A 450 -13.55 3.99 1.52
CA ILE A 450 -13.80 2.83 0.68
C ILE A 450 -12.49 2.12 0.34
N ASN A 451 -11.47 2.87 -0.11
CA ASN A 451 -10.19 2.30 -0.50
C ASN A 451 -8.99 3.07 0.10
N PRO A 452 -8.60 2.76 1.36
CA PRO A 452 -7.47 3.39 2.02
C PRO A 452 -6.10 2.95 1.46
N ASN A 453 -6.06 1.88 0.67
CA ASN A 453 -4.85 1.30 0.09
C ASN A 453 -4.64 1.68 -1.39
N HIS A 454 -5.31 2.73 -1.86
CA HIS A 454 -5.12 3.23 -3.22
C HIS A 454 -4.32 4.56 -3.21
N PRO A 455 -3.22 4.68 -4.02
CA PRO A 455 -2.36 5.87 -3.97
C PRO A 455 -3.10 7.14 -4.38
N ARG A 456 -3.98 7.07 -5.39
CA ARG A 456 -4.75 8.23 -5.88
C ARG A 456 -5.73 8.75 -4.83
N THR A 457 -6.46 7.89 -4.12
CA THR A 457 -7.38 8.30 -3.05
C THR A 457 -6.63 8.98 -1.91
N ASN A 458 -5.51 8.43 -1.46
CA ASN A 458 -4.67 9.06 -0.45
C ASN A 458 -4.18 10.44 -0.90
N PHE A 459 -3.68 10.55 -2.13
CA PHE A 459 -3.18 11.82 -2.65
C PHE A 459 -4.29 12.87 -2.79
N GLN A 460 -5.45 12.51 -3.33
CA GLN A 460 -6.59 13.42 -3.49
C GLN A 460 -7.15 13.88 -2.13
N TYR A 461 -7.22 12.99 -1.15
CA TYR A 461 -7.63 13.37 0.21
C TYR A 461 -6.61 14.30 0.86
N GLY A 462 -5.31 13.98 0.78
CA GLY A 462 -4.26 14.89 1.22
C GLY A 462 -4.35 16.27 0.57
N GLN A 463 -4.54 16.34 -0.74
CA GLN A 463 -4.73 17.61 -1.43
C GLN A 463 -6.00 18.36 -0.98
N ALA A 464 -7.08 17.65 -0.63
CA ALA A 464 -8.29 18.27 -0.11
C ALA A 464 -8.04 18.87 1.29
N LEU A 465 -7.34 18.16 2.16
CA LEU A 465 -6.93 18.63 3.49
C LEU A 465 -6.07 19.92 3.43
N SER A 466 -5.20 20.03 2.44
CA SER A 466 -4.32 21.19 2.28
C SER A 466 -5.08 22.50 2.02
N ASN A 467 -6.30 22.45 1.48
CA ASN A 467 -7.16 23.63 1.33
C ASN A 467 -7.64 24.22 2.66
N PHE A 468 -7.55 23.43 3.75
CA PHE A 468 -7.93 23.81 5.10
C PHE A 468 -6.72 24.03 6.02
N GLY A 469 -5.50 24.06 5.47
CA GLY A 469 -4.27 24.25 6.24
C GLY A 469 -3.85 23.05 7.10
N ARG A 470 -4.44 21.85 6.89
CA ARG A 470 -4.13 20.61 7.63
C ARG A 470 -2.88 19.94 7.03
N PHE A 471 -1.74 20.64 7.05
CA PHE A 471 -0.55 20.26 6.27
C PHE A 471 0.15 19.01 6.81
N GLU A 472 0.20 18.80 8.13
CA GLU A 472 0.79 17.59 8.74
C GLU A 472 0.02 16.33 8.34
N GLU A 473 -1.30 16.38 8.38
CA GLU A 473 -2.16 15.28 7.95
C GLU A 473 -2.04 15.06 6.43
N THR A 474 -1.97 16.15 5.68
CA THR A 474 -1.70 16.10 4.23
C THR A 474 -0.41 15.34 3.94
N LEU A 475 0.67 15.65 4.68
CA LEU A 475 1.97 15.00 4.50
C LEU A 475 1.90 13.49 4.77
N GLN A 476 1.14 13.05 5.79
CA GLN A 476 0.93 11.63 6.07
C GLN A 476 0.30 10.90 4.87
N HIS A 477 -0.76 11.47 4.28
CA HIS A 477 -1.45 10.87 3.14
C HIS A 477 -0.64 10.91 1.83
N VAL A 478 0.14 11.97 1.62
CA VAL A 478 1.06 12.05 0.47
C VAL A 478 2.17 11.00 0.59
N ASN A 479 2.75 10.82 1.79
CA ASN A 479 3.74 9.78 2.04
C ASN A 479 3.14 8.38 1.83
N LYS A 480 1.89 8.16 2.28
CA LYS A 480 1.18 6.90 2.02
C LYS A 480 0.98 6.65 0.53
N ALA A 481 0.65 7.68 -0.25
CA ALA A 481 0.54 7.56 -1.70
C ALA A 481 1.88 7.18 -2.36
N ILE A 482 2.99 7.75 -1.90
CA ILE A 482 4.35 7.43 -2.37
C ILE A 482 4.73 5.99 -2.01
N GLU A 483 4.38 5.54 -0.81
CA GLU A 483 4.60 4.17 -0.37
C GLU A 483 3.88 3.14 -1.26
N LEU A 484 2.65 3.46 -1.68
CA LEU A 484 1.83 2.62 -2.56
C LEU A 484 2.22 2.74 -4.05
N ASP A 485 2.98 3.77 -4.43
CA ASP A 485 3.43 4.04 -5.81
C ASP A 485 4.90 4.47 -5.85
N PRO A 486 5.83 3.59 -5.43
CA PRO A 486 7.22 3.96 -5.16
C PRO A 486 8.03 4.34 -6.40
N ILE A 487 7.69 3.80 -7.57
CA ILE A 487 8.41 4.08 -8.82
C ILE A 487 7.85 5.32 -9.52
N SER A 488 6.53 5.47 -9.58
CA SER A 488 5.86 6.59 -10.27
C SER A 488 5.63 7.81 -9.36
N LYS A 489 6.39 7.93 -8.29
CA LYS A 489 6.26 8.96 -7.25
C LYS A 489 6.39 10.41 -7.74
N ARG A 490 6.87 10.65 -8.98
CA ARG A 490 6.98 11.99 -9.59
C ARG A 490 5.71 12.82 -9.49
N ASN A 491 4.55 12.19 -9.55
CA ASN A 491 3.25 12.87 -9.45
C ASN A 491 3.03 13.52 -8.07
N TYR A 492 3.71 13.02 -7.03
CA TYR A 492 3.56 13.44 -5.64
C TYR A 492 4.69 14.36 -5.17
N GLU A 493 5.89 14.18 -5.71
CA GLU A 493 7.12 14.87 -5.27
C GLU A 493 7.02 16.40 -5.36
N GLY A 494 6.45 16.91 -6.45
CA GLY A 494 6.24 18.36 -6.60
C GLY A 494 5.30 18.96 -5.55
N PHE A 495 4.38 18.15 -5.02
CA PHE A 495 3.48 18.57 -3.95
C PHE A 495 4.15 18.52 -2.57
N LEU A 496 5.15 17.63 -2.38
CA LEU A 496 5.95 17.62 -1.15
C LEU A 496 6.71 18.92 -0.94
N VAL A 497 7.31 19.49 -2.00
CA VAL A 497 7.96 20.82 -1.89
C VAL A 497 7.01 21.86 -1.36
N LEU A 498 5.79 21.91 -1.93
CA LEU A 498 4.74 22.83 -1.48
C LEU A 498 4.41 22.62 0.00
N LEU A 499 4.26 21.37 0.44
CA LEU A 499 3.94 21.05 1.83
C LEU A 499 5.05 21.44 2.79
N TYR A 500 6.31 21.14 2.48
CA TYR A 500 7.44 21.52 3.33
C TYR A 500 7.60 23.05 3.39
N ILE A 501 7.30 23.79 2.31
CA ILE A 501 7.24 25.26 2.35
C ILE A 501 6.11 25.72 3.29
N ALA A 502 4.92 25.13 3.19
CA ALA A 502 3.78 25.48 4.04
C ALA A 502 4.07 25.19 5.53
N LEU A 503 4.75 24.09 5.81
CA LEU A 503 5.20 23.69 7.15
C LEU A 503 6.45 24.47 7.63
N LYS A 504 7.05 25.31 6.78
CA LYS A 504 8.30 26.03 7.03
C LYS A 504 9.49 25.12 7.34
N ASP A 505 9.44 23.89 6.86
CA ASP A 505 10.56 22.95 6.90
C ASP A 505 11.46 23.19 5.69
N TRP A 506 12.32 24.21 5.83
CA TRP A 506 13.14 24.71 4.73
C TRP A 506 14.17 23.71 4.25
N ASP A 507 14.66 22.84 5.12
CA ASP A 507 15.70 21.86 4.77
C ASP A 507 15.14 20.78 3.86
N ASN A 508 14.01 20.20 4.22
CA ASN A 508 13.32 19.24 3.37
C ASN A 508 12.79 19.90 2.07
N ALA A 509 12.29 21.13 2.15
CA ALA A 509 11.84 21.87 0.96
C ALA A 509 13.00 22.08 -0.05
N LEU A 510 14.19 22.46 0.41
CA LEU A 510 15.39 22.63 -0.45
C LEU A 510 15.84 21.29 -1.05
N ASN A 511 15.93 20.25 -0.24
CA ASN A 511 16.33 18.92 -0.70
C ASN A 511 15.44 18.43 -1.84
N TRP A 512 14.13 18.56 -1.72
CA TRP A 512 13.20 18.19 -2.77
C TRP A 512 13.26 19.14 -4.00
N CYS A 513 13.52 20.43 -3.80
CA CYS A 513 13.78 21.34 -4.92
C CYS A 513 15.01 20.90 -5.72
N ASP A 514 16.08 20.46 -5.06
CA ASP A 514 17.30 19.98 -5.71
C ASP A 514 17.04 18.71 -6.53
N VAL A 515 16.40 17.72 -5.93
CA VAL A 515 16.03 16.47 -6.61
C VAL A 515 15.18 16.75 -7.86
N LEU A 516 14.25 17.69 -7.79
CA LEU A 516 13.36 18.00 -8.92
C LEU A 516 14.06 18.86 -9.98
N ASN A 517 14.92 19.82 -9.60
CA ASN A 517 15.68 20.63 -10.53
C ASN A 517 16.74 19.83 -11.31
N GLU A 518 17.33 18.79 -10.71
CA GLU A 518 18.24 17.88 -11.43
C GLU A 518 17.53 17.11 -12.55
N ARG A 519 16.24 16.81 -12.36
CA ARG A 519 15.42 16.04 -13.32
C ARG A 519 14.76 16.92 -14.37
N ASP A 520 14.39 18.14 -14.02
CA ASP A 520 13.72 19.12 -14.87
C ASP A 520 14.23 20.54 -14.55
N PRO A 521 15.34 20.97 -15.19
CA PRO A 521 15.98 22.24 -14.89
C PRO A 521 15.14 23.48 -15.30
N HIS A 522 14.10 23.32 -16.13
CA HIS A 522 13.19 24.41 -16.53
C HIS A 522 12.05 24.64 -15.56
N SER A 523 12.18 24.18 -14.36
CA SER A 523 11.06 24.10 -13.47
C SER A 523 10.83 25.38 -12.66
N ARG A 524 9.57 25.58 -12.30
CA ARG A 524 9.11 26.54 -11.28
C ARG A 524 9.90 26.45 -9.94
N PHE A 525 10.58 25.35 -9.71
CA PHE A 525 11.34 25.08 -8.48
C PHE A 525 12.56 26.01 -8.31
N LEU A 526 13.09 26.61 -9.39
CA LEU A 526 14.13 27.65 -9.28
C LEU A 526 13.64 28.86 -8.47
N GLY A 527 12.42 29.35 -8.77
CA GLY A 527 11.81 30.44 -8.02
C GLY A 527 11.49 30.06 -6.56
N TRP A 528 11.03 28.82 -6.34
CA TRP A 528 10.76 28.32 -4.99
C TRP A 528 12.06 28.20 -4.19
N ARG A 529 13.12 27.67 -4.80
CA ARG A 529 14.43 27.60 -4.17
C ARG A 529 14.96 28.97 -3.78
N ALA A 530 14.84 29.97 -4.67
CA ALA A 530 15.23 31.35 -4.36
C ALA A 530 14.48 31.88 -3.12
N ALA A 531 13.16 31.67 -3.07
CA ALA A 531 12.33 32.08 -1.94
C ALA A 531 12.75 31.40 -0.64
N ILE A 532 12.96 30.07 -0.65
CA ILE A 532 13.33 29.28 0.53
C ILE A 532 14.71 29.72 1.06
N LEU A 533 15.71 29.88 0.17
CA LEU A 533 17.05 30.33 0.53
C LEU A 533 17.03 31.70 1.20
N ALA A 534 16.23 32.63 0.66
CA ALA A 534 16.06 33.95 1.25
C ALA A 534 15.36 33.90 2.62
N MET A 535 14.40 33.01 2.81
CA MET A 535 13.75 32.77 4.11
C MET A 535 14.71 32.17 5.15
N LYS A 536 15.70 31.38 4.72
CA LYS A 536 16.79 30.87 5.56
C LYS A 536 17.89 31.89 5.87
N GLY A 537 17.88 33.06 5.20
CA GLY A 537 18.92 34.09 5.33
C GLY A 537 20.08 33.98 4.36
N ASN A 538 20.06 33.02 3.43
CA ASN A 538 21.10 32.82 2.39
C ASN A 538 20.85 33.74 1.19
N THR A 539 20.94 35.05 1.41
CA THR A 539 20.49 36.08 0.45
C THR A 539 21.29 36.11 -0.86
N ASP A 540 22.57 35.81 -0.85
CA ASP A 540 23.39 35.85 -2.05
C ASP A 540 23.08 34.68 -2.99
N GLU A 541 22.96 33.49 -2.47
CA GLU A 541 22.53 32.32 -3.23
C GLU A 541 21.09 32.47 -3.71
N ALA A 542 20.20 33.03 -2.88
CA ALA A 542 18.83 33.34 -3.25
C ALA A 542 18.72 34.27 -4.49
N LYS A 543 19.56 35.30 -4.55
CA LYS A 543 19.64 36.21 -5.72
C LYS A 543 20.09 35.49 -6.99
N GLU A 544 21.07 34.60 -6.88
CA GLU A 544 21.54 33.78 -8.00
C GLU A 544 20.41 32.92 -8.59
N TYR A 545 19.66 32.21 -7.71
CA TYR A 545 18.54 31.39 -8.17
C TYR A 545 17.36 32.21 -8.68
N LEU A 546 17.10 33.40 -8.12
CA LEU A 546 16.10 34.31 -8.64
C LEU A 546 16.45 34.77 -10.06
N LEU A 547 17.72 35.07 -10.33
CA LEU A 547 18.18 35.45 -11.66
C LEU A 547 18.05 34.29 -12.66
N LYS A 548 18.39 33.06 -12.27
CA LYS A 548 18.17 31.85 -13.09
C LYS A 548 16.68 31.67 -13.40
N TYR A 549 15.80 31.84 -12.41
CA TYR A 549 14.35 31.78 -12.61
C TYR A 549 13.85 32.85 -13.60
N GLN A 550 14.29 34.10 -13.45
CA GLN A 550 13.88 35.20 -14.32
C GLN A 550 14.42 35.08 -15.78
N ASN A 551 15.57 34.43 -15.97
CA ASN A 551 16.08 34.12 -17.31
C ASN A 551 15.17 33.12 -18.05
N GLU A 552 14.57 32.17 -17.35
CA GLU A 552 13.64 31.19 -17.92
C GLU A 552 12.20 31.71 -17.99
N ARG A 553 11.85 32.65 -17.11
CA ARG A 553 10.51 33.26 -17.01
C ARG A 553 10.63 34.78 -17.10
N PRO A 554 11.03 35.33 -18.27
CA PRO A 554 11.30 36.77 -18.42
C PRO A 554 10.07 37.67 -18.24
N GLU A 555 8.87 37.07 -18.26
CA GLU A 555 7.60 37.73 -17.92
C GLU A 555 7.46 38.06 -16.43
N VAL A 556 8.19 37.37 -15.52
CA VAL A 556 8.11 37.57 -14.07
C VAL A 556 9.18 38.57 -13.64
N LYS A 557 8.82 39.87 -13.67
CA LYS A 557 9.72 40.99 -13.32
C LYS A 557 9.45 41.54 -11.93
N THR A 558 8.22 41.37 -11.43
CA THR A 558 7.76 41.93 -10.16
C THR A 558 7.02 40.86 -9.35
N THR A 559 6.80 41.14 -8.07
CA THR A 559 5.96 40.28 -7.21
C THR A 559 4.52 40.22 -7.73
N SER A 560 4.00 41.30 -8.36
CA SER A 560 2.68 41.28 -8.97
C SER A 560 2.59 40.32 -10.17
N ASP A 561 3.68 40.16 -10.93
CA ASP A 561 3.72 39.17 -12.02
C ASP A 561 3.77 37.75 -11.45
N TYR A 562 4.58 37.54 -10.40
CA TYR A 562 4.67 36.22 -9.73
C TYR A 562 3.36 35.82 -9.08
N GLU A 563 2.61 36.76 -8.49
CA GLU A 563 1.31 36.51 -7.85
C GLU A 563 0.30 35.80 -8.78
N LYS A 564 0.36 36.10 -10.09
CA LYS A 564 -0.53 35.50 -11.10
C LYS A 564 -0.27 34.01 -11.32
N VAL A 565 0.94 33.54 -11.02
CA VAL A 565 1.40 32.19 -11.29
C VAL A 565 1.70 31.39 -10.00
N ALA A 566 1.68 32.06 -8.85
CA ALA A 566 1.99 31.46 -7.55
C ALA A 566 0.91 30.46 -7.11
N PRO A 567 1.30 29.30 -6.54
CA PRO A 567 0.34 28.39 -5.92
C PRO A 567 -0.38 29.04 -4.73
N THR A 568 -1.70 29.01 -4.75
CA THR A 568 -2.55 29.72 -3.75
C THR A 568 -2.19 29.39 -2.31
N ILE A 569 -1.87 28.12 -2.02
CA ILE A 569 -1.62 27.57 -0.67
C ILE A 569 -0.37 28.20 -0.02
N ILE A 570 0.67 28.48 -0.79
CA ILE A 570 1.96 29.00 -0.29
C ILE A 570 2.32 30.37 -0.88
N LYS A 571 1.37 31.02 -1.53
CA LYS A 571 1.57 32.26 -2.26
C LYS A 571 2.26 33.33 -1.42
N ASP A 572 1.76 33.61 -0.23
CA ASP A 572 2.27 34.70 0.62
C ASP A 572 3.70 34.40 1.10
N ILE A 573 4.00 33.12 1.41
CA ILE A 573 5.33 32.68 1.82
C ILE A 573 6.33 32.87 0.67
N LEU A 574 5.96 32.47 -0.54
CA LEU A 574 6.82 32.60 -1.72
C LEU A 574 7.05 34.07 -2.09
N LEU A 575 6.00 34.91 -2.04
CA LEU A 575 6.12 36.34 -2.30
C LEU A 575 7.06 37.01 -1.29
N GLU A 576 6.93 36.69 -0.01
CA GLU A 576 7.84 37.20 1.02
C GLU A 576 9.30 36.77 0.75
N GLY A 577 9.51 35.48 0.46
CA GLY A 577 10.83 34.95 0.16
C GLY A 577 11.46 35.59 -1.08
N LEU A 578 10.69 35.72 -2.16
CA LEU A 578 11.19 36.34 -3.40
C LEU A 578 11.48 37.83 -3.23
N LYS A 579 10.70 38.57 -2.44
CA LYS A 579 11.03 39.95 -2.05
C LYS A 579 12.37 40.03 -1.33
N LYS A 580 12.59 39.13 -0.36
CA LYS A 580 13.88 39.02 0.36
C LYS A 580 15.04 38.65 -0.60
N ALA A 581 14.77 37.83 -1.61
CA ALA A 581 15.72 37.49 -2.65
C ALA A 581 16.02 38.66 -3.63
N GLY A 582 15.21 39.75 -3.60
CA GLY A 582 15.42 40.95 -4.43
C GLY A 582 14.43 41.10 -5.59
N LEU A 583 13.36 40.34 -5.67
CA LEU A 583 12.30 40.54 -6.67
C LEU A 583 11.57 41.87 -6.36
N PRO A 584 11.50 42.84 -7.32
CA PRO A 584 10.82 44.12 -7.13
C PRO A 584 9.33 43.96 -6.80
N SER A 585 8.78 44.95 -6.08
CA SER A 585 7.35 44.99 -5.73
C SER A 585 6.47 45.30 -6.95
#